data_9a106a8af0b7acb6b9692ab05bf6893a
#
_entry.id   9a106a8af0b7acb6b9692ab05bf6893a
#
_cell.length_a   1.000
_cell.length_b   1.000
_cell.length_c   1.000
_cell.angle_alpha   90.00
_cell.angle_beta   90.00
_cell.angle_gamma   90.00
#
_symmetry.space_group_name_H-M   'P 1'
#
loop_
_entity.id
_entity.type
_entity.pdbx_description
1 polymer ?
#
loop_
_entity_poly.entity_id
_entity_poly.type
_entity_poly.pdbx_seq_one_letter_code
_entity_poly.pdbx_strand_id
1 'polypeptide(L)'
;MKQYEAKEIRNIVIAGHANSGKTSLAEALLYSTGTTDRLGKVADGTTVCDFDPEEIRRKTTVSLTVAPIEYKNQKINLIDTPGLFDFEEGMAEGMRAAGTALINISGKSGVNVGTEKAFDAAGERGIARFFFVNKLDSDHADFYKVLTQLKTEFGPAVCPLVVPFVQDHKVQCYIDVLEYKAFRYENGKPKPVPLPDMGERLDGLRTAIYEAVAETSEEAFEKYFSGEAFTPEELIVGLSSGVRSGSVYPVYCGATQTMDAIDMLLKGLMWMAPTAA
;
A
#
# COMPACT_ATOMS: atom_id res chain seq x y z
N MET A 1 26.81 -4.40 10.79
CA MET A 1 25.40 -4.55 10.42
C MET A 1 24.60 -4.45 11.71
N LYS A 2 23.61 -3.58 11.78
CA LYS A 2 22.75 -3.45 12.97
C LYS A 2 21.97 -4.74 13.16
N GLN A 3 21.85 -5.22 14.38
CA GLN A 3 21.01 -6.36 14.73
C GLN A 3 19.60 -5.84 15.05
N TYR A 4 18.58 -6.55 14.55
CA TYR A 4 17.17 -6.27 14.76
C TYR A 4 16.50 -7.47 15.42
N GLU A 5 15.64 -7.22 16.40
CA GLU A 5 14.79 -8.25 16.97
C GLU A 5 13.60 -8.54 16.04
N ALA A 6 12.98 -9.73 16.13
CA ALA A 6 11.86 -10.12 15.28
C ALA A 6 10.71 -9.10 15.29
N LYS A 7 10.42 -8.48 16.44
CA LYS A 7 9.42 -7.41 16.60
C LYS A 7 9.76 -6.10 15.86
N GLU A 8 11.01 -5.94 15.40
CA GLU A 8 11.49 -4.77 14.66
C GLU A 8 11.59 -5.05 13.14
N ILE A 9 11.29 -6.27 12.72
CA ILE A 9 11.40 -6.71 11.33
C ILE A 9 10.01 -6.89 10.72
N ARG A 10 9.83 -6.43 9.49
CA ARG A 10 8.67 -6.72 8.65
C ARG A 10 9.13 -7.29 7.32
N ASN A 11 8.50 -8.38 6.89
CA ASN A 11 8.70 -8.95 5.57
C ASN A 11 7.46 -8.64 4.72
N ILE A 12 7.64 -7.84 3.68
CA ILE A 12 6.56 -7.33 2.84
C ILE A 12 6.81 -7.75 1.40
N VAL A 13 5.92 -8.57 0.84
CA VAL A 13 5.96 -8.90 -0.58
C VAL A 13 5.14 -7.89 -1.38
N ILE A 14 5.72 -7.38 -2.46
CA ILE A 14 5.02 -6.52 -3.42
C ILE A 14 4.55 -7.42 -4.56
N ALA A 15 3.23 -7.58 -4.68
CA ALA A 15 2.59 -8.44 -5.66
C ALA A 15 1.57 -7.67 -6.52
N GLY A 16 1.03 -8.31 -7.53
CA GLY A 16 0.04 -7.73 -8.45
C GLY A 16 0.39 -7.96 -9.91
N HIS A 17 -0.47 -7.49 -10.79
CA HIS A 17 -0.38 -7.75 -12.23
C HIS A 17 0.88 -7.14 -12.88
N ALA A 18 1.25 -7.68 -14.05
CA ALA A 18 2.31 -7.11 -14.88
C ALA A 18 2.04 -5.62 -15.17
N ASN A 19 3.09 -4.82 -15.20
CA ASN A 19 3.02 -3.37 -15.46
C ASN A 19 2.19 -2.55 -14.44
N SER A 20 1.80 -3.09 -13.30
CA SER A 20 1.17 -2.29 -12.23
C SER A 20 2.15 -1.28 -11.60
N GLY A 21 3.46 -1.51 -11.69
CA GLY A 21 4.52 -0.65 -11.15
C GLY A 21 5.08 -1.15 -9.82
N LYS A 22 5.14 -2.46 -9.60
CA LYS A 22 5.69 -3.10 -8.38
C LYS A 22 7.13 -2.70 -8.10
N THR A 23 8.02 -2.95 -9.05
CA THR A 23 9.43 -2.57 -8.97
C THR A 23 9.60 -1.06 -8.80
N SER A 24 8.78 -0.23 -9.48
CA SER A 24 8.78 1.21 -9.26
C SER A 24 8.32 1.59 -7.84
N LEU A 25 7.43 0.80 -7.22
CA LEU A 25 7.02 1.00 -5.83
C LEU A 25 8.15 0.61 -4.87
N ALA A 26 8.84 -0.51 -5.13
CA ALA A 26 10.03 -0.88 -4.37
C ALA A 26 11.08 0.23 -4.40
N GLU A 27 11.40 0.76 -5.59
CA GLU A 27 12.34 1.87 -5.78
C GLU A 27 11.90 3.14 -5.04
N ALA A 28 10.59 3.49 -5.10
CA ALA A 28 10.06 4.64 -4.40
C ALA A 28 10.18 4.51 -2.87
N LEU A 29 9.95 3.32 -2.32
CA LEU A 29 10.11 3.04 -0.88
C LEU A 29 11.59 3.08 -0.47
N LEU A 30 12.50 2.51 -1.27
CA LEU A 30 13.96 2.58 -1.05
C LEU A 30 14.45 4.03 -1.06
N TYR A 31 14.02 4.81 -2.04
CA TYR A 31 14.41 6.21 -2.17
C TYR A 31 13.82 7.08 -1.04
N SER A 32 12.54 6.88 -0.69
CA SER A 32 11.89 7.68 0.37
C SER A 32 12.50 7.50 1.75
N THR A 33 13.15 6.36 1.98
CA THR A 33 13.83 6.03 3.25
C THR A 33 15.32 6.39 3.25
N GLY A 34 15.84 6.90 2.12
CA GLY A 34 17.26 7.22 1.96
C GLY A 34 18.15 5.99 1.83
N THR A 35 17.58 4.81 1.58
CA THR A 35 18.33 3.58 1.30
C THR A 35 19.08 3.68 -0.03
N THR A 36 18.52 4.40 -0.99
CA THR A 36 19.16 4.75 -2.27
C THR A 36 19.24 6.27 -2.43
N ASP A 37 20.29 6.75 -3.07
CA ASP A 37 20.53 8.18 -3.32
C ASP A 37 19.75 8.69 -4.53
N ARG A 38 19.20 7.80 -5.34
CA ARG A 38 18.43 8.11 -6.54
C ARG A 38 17.20 7.23 -6.66
N LEU A 39 16.17 7.76 -7.29
CA LEU A 39 14.99 6.98 -7.68
C LEU A 39 15.31 6.19 -8.96
N GLY A 40 15.42 4.87 -8.86
CA GLY A 40 15.65 4.00 -10.00
C GLY A 40 14.43 3.95 -10.92
N LYS A 41 14.69 3.73 -12.22
CA LYS A 41 13.63 3.63 -13.23
C LYS A 41 13.80 2.37 -14.06
N VAL A 42 12.74 1.59 -14.15
CA VAL A 42 12.69 0.37 -14.98
C VAL A 42 13.01 0.67 -16.44
N ALA A 43 12.47 1.79 -16.97
CA ALA A 43 12.71 2.21 -18.35
C ALA A 43 14.19 2.44 -18.66
N ASP A 44 14.96 2.92 -17.68
CA ASP A 44 16.37 3.27 -17.81
C ASP A 44 17.30 2.12 -17.36
N GLY A 45 16.75 0.99 -16.84
CA GLY A 45 17.52 -0.14 -16.31
C GLY A 45 18.36 0.23 -15.09
N THR A 46 17.86 1.12 -14.23
CA THR A 46 18.62 1.68 -13.09
C THR A 46 18.04 1.31 -11.73
N THR A 47 17.10 0.38 -11.71
CA THR A 47 16.46 -0.14 -10.49
C THR A 47 17.41 -1.05 -9.70
N VAL A 48 17.21 -1.11 -8.40
CA VAL A 48 17.96 -2.01 -7.50
C VAL A 48 17.45 -3.45 -7.66
N CYS A 49 16.14 -3.61 -7.86
CA CYS A 49 15.51 -4.93 -7.89
C CYS A 49 15.72 -5.67 -9.21
N ASP A 50 15.61 -4.99 -10.36
CA ASP A 50 15.86 -5.57 -11.67
C ASP A 50 17.34 -5.38 -12.05
N PHE A 51 18.21 -6.27 -11.58
CA PHE A 51 19.67 -6.19 -11.82
C PHE A 51 20.18 -7.22 -12.83
N ASP A 52 19.39 -8.23 -13.15
CA ASP A 52 19.74 -9.23 -14.16
C ASP A 52 19.73 -8.58 -15.56
N PRO A 53 20.73 -8.83 -16.43
CA PRO A 53 20.75 -8.31 -17.79
C PRO A 53 19.47 -8.61 -18.59
N GLU A 54 18.82 -9.73 -18.34
CA GLU A 54 17.58 -10.11 -19.02
C GLU A 54 16.40 -9.26 -18.55
N GLU A 55 16.31 -8.96 -17.24
CA GLU A 55 15.30 -8.05 -16.67
C GLU A 55 15.44 -6.64 -17.23
N ILE A 56 16.68 -6.13 -17.26
CA ILE A 56 17.01 -4.83 -17.83
C ILE A 56 16.64 -4.76 -19.32
N ARG A 57 16.96 -5.80 -20.08
CA ARG A 57 16.66 -5.89 -21.52
C ARG A 57 15.15 -5.93 -21.77
N ARG A 58 14.42 -6.75 -20.99
CA ARG A 58 12.96 -6.89 -21.11
C ARG A 58 12.18 -5.78 -20.45
N LYS A 59 12.82 -4.98 -19.58
CA LYS A 59 12.17 -3.98 -18.71
C LYS A 59 11.04 -4.62 -17.87
N THR A 60 11.32 -5.81 -17.35
CA THR A 60 10.35 -6.64 -16.64
C THR A 60 11.09 -7.56 -15.67
N THR A 61 10.63 -7.59 -14.43
CA THR A 61 11.11 -8.51 -13.39
C THR A 61 10.85 -9.97 -13.79
N VAL A 62 11.88 -10.81 -13.69
CA VAL A 62 11.84 -12.24 -14.00
C VAL A 62 12.01 -13.07 -12.73
N SER A 63 12.84 -12.60 -11.80
CA SER A 63 13.15 -13.28 -10.54
C SER A 63 12.71 -12.41 -9.35
N LEU A 64 12.38 -13.06 -8.26
CA LEU A 64 12.11 -12.35 -7.02
C LEU A 64 13.40 -11.73 -6.46
N THR A 65 13.30 -10.52 -5.91
CA THR A 65 14.43 -9.81 -5.29
C THR A 65 14.06 -9.31 -3.92
N VAL A 66 15.00 -9.40 -2.96
CA VAL A 66 14.85 -8.87 -1.60
C VAL A 66 15.65 -7.59 -1.45
N ALA A 67 14.98 -6.48 -1.18
CA ALA A 67 15.59 -5.18 -0.95
C ALA A 67 15.33 -4.72 0.51
N PRO A 68 16.35 -4.70 1.39
CA PRO A 68 16.17 -4.30 2.77
C PRO A 68 16.13 -2.79 2.93
N ILE A 69 15.24 -2.31 3.77
CA ILE A 69 15.11 -0.92 4.22
C ILE A 69 15.36 -0.86 5.72
N GLU A 70 16.17 0.09 6.15
CA GLU A 70 16.31 0.48 7.56
C GLU A 70 15.65 1.84 7.77
N TYR A 71 14.56 1.88 8.52
CA TYR A 71 13.78 3.10 8.72
C TYR A 71 13.24 3.19 10.15
N LYS A 72 13.44 4.33 10.83
CA LYS A 72 12.97 4.58 12.21
C LYS A 72 13.26 3.43 13.18
N ASN A 73 14.50 2.92 13.16
CA ASN A 73 14.96 1.79 13.98
C ASN A 73 14.25 0.45 13.73
N GLN A 74 13.59 0.31 12.60
CA GLN A 74 12.99 -0.94 12.15
C GLN A 74 13.59 -1.36 10.81
N LYS A 75 13.49 -2.64 10.50
CA LYS A 75 13.92 -3.24 9.23
C LYS A 75 12.71 -3.73 8.45
N ILE A 76 12.59 -3.32 7.20
CA ILE A 76 11.61 -3.83 6.27
C ILE A 76 12.36 -4.58 5.18
N ASN A 77 12.09 -5.86 5.01
CA ASN A 77 12.54 -6.61 3.85
C ASN A 77 11.44 -6.52 2.80
N LEU A 78 11.67 -5.69 1.77
CA LEU A 78 10.80 -5.65 0.60
C LEU A 78 11.15 -6.82 -0.31
N ILE A 79 10.15 -7.55 -0.74
CA ILE A 79 10.28 -8.68 -1.66
C ILE A 79 9.55 -8.29 -2.94
N ASP A 80 10.29 -7.80 -3.93
CA ASP A 80 9.72 -7.49 -5.25
C ASP A 80 9.54 -8.78 -6.04
N THR A 81 8.38 -8.96 -6.68
CA THR A 81 8.04 -10.19 -7.38
C THR A 81 7.67 -9.96 -8.84
N PRO A 82 7.91 -10.93 -9.72
CA PRO A 82 7.43 -10.90 -11.09
C PRO A 82 5.91 -10.73 -11.16
N GLY A 83 5.43 -10.10 -12.22
CA GLY A 83 4.00 -9.90 -12.44
C GLY A 83 3.45 -10.61 -13.66
N LEU A 84 4.31 -11.22 -14.47
CA LEU A 84 3.90 -12.08 -15.59
C LEU A 84 3.58 -13.47 -15.06
N PHE A 85 2.54 -14.10 -15.60
CA PHE A 85 2.10 -15.43 -15.19
C PHE A 85 3.15 -16.51 -15.45
N ASP A 86 4.01 -16.31 -16.46
CA ASP A 86 5.12 -17.22 -16.75
C ASP A 86 6.15 -17.31 -15.61
N PHE A 87 6.13 -16.37 -14.68
CA PHE A 87 7.05 -16.27 -13.53
C PHE A 87 6.30 -16.25 -12.19
N GLU A 88 5.08 -16.81 -12.12
CA GLU A 88 4.25 -16.78 -10.90
C GLU A 88 4.87 -17.53 -9.71
N GLU A 89 5.81 -18.43 -9.95
CA GLU A 89 6.56 -19.11 -8.90
C GLU A 89 7.27 -18.12 -7.98
N GLY A 90 7.87 -17.05 -8.52
CA GLY A 90 8.51 -16.00 -7.73
C GLY A 90 7.54 -15.26 -6.81
N MET A 91 6.28 -15.08 -7.21
CA MET A 91 5.25 -14.54 -6.33
C MET A 91 4.92 -15.53 -5.20
N ALA A 92 4.77 -16.81 -5.50
CA ALA A 92 4.48 -17.84 -4.51
C ALA A 92 5.62 -17.99 -3.48
N GLU A 93 6.87 -17.89 -3.89
CA GLU A 93 8.05 -17.85 -3.01
C GLU A 93 8.02 -16.62 -2.10
N GLY A 94 7.77 -15.43 -2.66
CA GLY A 94 7.66 -14.19 -1.92
C GLY A 94 6.55 -14.23 -0.85
N MET A 95 5.37 -14.77 -1.20
CA MET A 95 4.25 -14.97 -0.26
C MET A 95 4.61 -15.90 0.90
N ARG A 96 5.52 -16.88 0.70
CA ARG A 96 5.97 -17.77 1.79
C ARG A 96 6.90 -17.09 2.78
N ALA A 97 7.67 -16.10 2.33
CA ALA A 97 8.65 -15.40 3.14
C ALA A 97 8.08 -14.15 3.84
N ALA A 98 6.90 -13.70 3.42
CA ALA A 98 6.30 -12.45 3.90
C ALA A 98 5.24 -12.66 4.99
N GLY A 99 5.09 -11.66 5.86
CA GLY A 99 3.93 -11.52 6.76
C GLY A 99 2.87 -10.58 6.22
N THR A 100 3.20 -9.86 5.13
CA THR A 100 2.31 -8.87 4.52
C THR A 100 2.44 -8.91 2.99
N ALA A 101 1.32 -8.92 2.28
CA ALA A 101 1.24 -8.69 0.86
C ALA A 101 0.80 -7.24 0.57
N LEU A 102 1.64 -6.48 -0.10
CA LEU A 102 1.33 -5.17 -0.66
C LEU A 102 0.94 -5.35 -2.13
N ILE A 103 -0.35 -5.35 -2.40
CA ILE A 103 -0.90 -5.61 -3.73
C ILE A 103 -0.98 -4.29 -4.50
N ASN A 104 -0.10 -4.15 -5.50
CA ASN A 104 0.04 -2.95 -6.29
C ASN A 104 -0.87 -2.98 -7.53
N ILE A 105 -1.72 -1.97 -7.67
CA ILE A 105 -2.75 -1.86 -8.70
C ILE A 105 -2.52 -0.58 -9.50
N SER A 106 -2.65 -0.64 -10.81
CA SER A 106 -2.60 0.57 -11.63
C SER A 106 -3.94 1.31 -11.59
N GLY A 107 -3.93 2.60 -11.24
CA GLY A 107 -5.12 3.46 -11.27
C GLY A 107 -5.79 3.56 -12.64
N LYS A 108 -5.05 3.25 -13.72
CA LYS A 108 -5.57 3.22 -15.09
C LYS A 108 -6.25 1.90 -15.44
N SER A 109 -5.63 0.77 -15.07
CA SER A 109 -6.11 -0.57 -15.44
C SER A 109 -7.12 -1.15 -14.46
N GLY A 110 -7.07 -0.72 -13.19
CA GLY A 110 -7.93 -1.23 -12.13
C GLY A 110 -7.60 -2.66 -11.70
N VAL A 111 -8.60 -3.30 -11.08
CA VAL A 111 -8.53 -4.70 -10.66
C VAL A 111 -8.50 -5.61 -11.88
N ASN A 112 -7.69 -6.63 -11.83
CA ASN A 112 -7.50 -7.61 -12.90
C ASN A 112 -7.03 -8.96 -12.33
N VAL A 113 -6.96 -9.99 -13.17
CA VAL A 113 -6.62 -11.37 -12.76
C VAL A 113 -5.35 -11.46 -11.93
N GLY A 114 -4.31 -10.65 -12.21
CA GLY A 114 -3.09 -10.65 -11.40
C GLY A 114 -3.29 -10.04 -10.00
N THR A 115 -4.26 -9.13 -9.84
CA THR A 115 -4.68 -8.60 -8.54
C THR A 115 -5.40 -9.67 -7.73
N GLU A 116 -6.36 -10.36 -8.35
CA GLU A 116 -7.14 -11.45 -7.75
C GLU A 116 -6.23 -12.59 -7.29
N LYS A 117 -5.36 -13.09 -8.19
CA LYS A 117 -4.37 -14.13 -7.86
C LYS A 117 -3.46 -13.73 -6.68
N ALA A 118 -3.00 -12.48 -6.63
CA ALA A 118 -2.16 -12.00 -5.53
C ALA A 118 -2.94 -11.95 -4.20
N PHE A 119 -4.20 -11.55 -4.25
CA PHE A 119 -5.08 -11.49 -3.09
C PHE A 119 -5.40 -12.90 -2.55
N ASP A 120 -5.73 -13.83 -3.43
CA ASP A 120 -6.04 -15.22 -3.10
C ASP A 120 -4.80 -15.93 -2.52
N ALA A 121 -3.63 -15.80 -3.17
CA ALA A 121 -2.38 -16.39 -2.70
C ALA A 121 -2.00 -15.87 -1.30
N ALA A 122 -2.22 -14.58 -1.01
CA ALA A 122 -2.02 -14.02 0.32
C ALA A 122 -3.04 -14.56 1.32
N GLY A 123 -4.30 -14.73 0.90
CA GLY A 123 -5.38 -15.29 1.72
C GLY A 123 -5.14 -16.76 2.11
N GLU A 124 -4.71 -17.59 1.16
CA GLU A 124 -4.34 -19.00 1.41
C GLU A 124 -3.20 -19.14 2.43
N ARG A 125 -2.35 -18.13 2.53
CA ARG A 125 -1.23 -18.07 3.48
C ARG A 125 -1.61 -17.42 4.81
N GLY A 126 -2.79 -16.81 4.92
CA GLY A 126 -3.22 -16.07 6.10
C GLY A 126 -2.37 -14.84 6.40
N ILE A 127 -1.67 -14.27 5.40
CA ILE A 127 -0.86 -13.06 5.60
C ILE A 127 -1.68 -11.79 5.41
N ALA A 128 -1.27 -10.71 6.04
CA ALA A 128 -1.91 -9.40 5.95
C ALA A 128 -1.94 -8.88 4.50
N ARG A 129 -3.01 -8.21 4.10
CA ARG A 129 -3.23 -7.72 2.74
C ARG A 129 -3.44 -6.22 2.73
N PHE A 130 -2.62 -5.51 1.95
CA PHE A 130 -2.72 -4.07 1.69
C PHE A 130 -2.89 -3.85 0.20
N PHE A 131 -3.63 -2.82 -0.17
CA PHE A 131 -3.72 -2.37 -1.55
C PHE A 131 -3.03 -1.02 -1.72
N PHE A 132 -2.30 -0.86 -2.82
CA PHE A 132 -1.76 0.42 -3.25
C PHE A 132 -2.21 0.72 -4.68
N VAL A 133 -3.04 1.74 -4.84
CA VAL A 133 -3.48 2.23 -6.16
C VAL A 133 -2.47 3.23 -6.67
N ASN A 134 -1.62 2.76 -7.57
CA ASN A 134 -0.46 3.45 -8.13
C ASN A 134 -0.79 4.18 -9.44
N LYS A 135 0.15 4.99 -9.92
CA LYS A 135 0.07 5.69 -11.21
C LYS A 135 -1.08 6.69 -11.31
N LEU A 136 -1.42 7.37 -10.21
CA LEU A 136 -2.45 8.39 -10.23
C LEU A 136 -2.00 9.70 -10.92
N ASP A 137 -0.74 9.79 -11.30
CA ASP A 137 -0.13 10.79 -12.17
C ASP A 137 -0.37 10.53 -13.67
N SER A 138 -0.92 9.36 -14.01
CA SER A 138 -1.16 8.98 -15.41
C SER A 138 -2.51 9.47 -15.92
N ASP A 139 -2.57 9.80 -17.22
CA ASP A 139 -3.83 10.11 -17.88
C ASP A 139 -4.82 8.94 -17.75
N HIS A 140 -6.10 9.27 -17.51
CA HIS A 140 -7.19 8.31 -17.34
C HIS A 140 -7.07 7.41 -16.08
N ALA A 141 -6.22 7.75 -15.12
CA ALA A 141 -6.24 7.10 -13.82
C ALA A 141 -7.47 7.55 -13.02
N ASP A 142 -8.18 6.58 -12.42
CA ASP A 142 -9.37 6.84 -11.63
C ASP A 142 -9.37 5.99 -10.35
N PHE A 143 -8.98 6.62 -9.24
CA PHE A 143 -8.93 5.97 -7.94
C PHE A 143 -10.31 5.45 -7.49
N TYR A 144 -11.36 6.26 -7.65
CA TYR A 144 -12.68 5.90 -7.13
C TYR A 144 -13.33 4.76 -7.90
N LYS A 145 -13.07 4.68 -9.21
CA LYS A 145 -13.45 3.52 -10.01
C LYS A 145 -12.74 2.26 -9.52
N VAL A 146 -11.42 2.34 -9.27
CA VAL A 146 -10.64 1.21 -8.74
C VAL A 146 -11.11 0.82 -7.34
N LEU A 147 -11.39 1.79 -6.46
CA LEU A 147 -11.93 1.52 -5.12
C LEU A 147 -13.27 0.79 -5.17
N THR A 148 -14.15 1.18 -6.12
CA THR A 148 -15.43 0.49 -6.33
C THR A 148 -15.20 -0.96 -6.78
N GLN A 149 -14.26 -1.20 -7.70
CA GLN A 149 -13.89 -2.55 -8.14
C GLN A 149 -13.34 -3.38 -6.96
N LEU A 150 -12.43 -2.80 -6.14
CA LEU A 150 -11.90 -3.46 -4.95
C LEU A 150 -13.00 -3.89 -3.97
N LYS A 151 -13.95 -2.99 -3.68
CA LYS A 151 -15.08 -3.29 -2.80
C LYS A 151 -16.03 -4.34 -3.37
N THR A 152 -16.23 -4.34 -4.68
CA THR A 152 -17.06 -5.34 -5.35
C THR A 152 -16.42 -6.72 -5.31
N GLU A 153 -15.11 -6.81 -5.53
CA GLU A 153 -14.38 -8.08 -5.64
C GLU A 153 -13.99 -8.66 -4.28
N PHE A 154 -13.51 -7.79 -3.36
CA PHE A 154 -12.95 -8.24 -2.08
C PHE A 154 -13.79 -7.88 -0.86
N GLY A 155 -14.96 -7.30 -1.09
CA GLY A 155 -15.97 -7.07 -0.06
C GLY A 155 -15.77 -5.85 0.83
N PRO A 156 -16.55 -5.77 1.93
CA PRO A 156 -16.61 -4.58 2.81
C PRO A 156 -15.34 -4.35 3.63
N ALA A 157 -14.48 -5.37 3.79
CA ALA A 157 -13.20 -5.25 4.48
C ALA A 157 -12.21 -4.28 3.80
N VAL A 158 -12.48 -3.86 2.55
CA VAL A 158 -11.69 -2.87 1.81
C VAL A 158 -11.85 -1.49 2.42
N CYS A 159 -10.79 -0.99 3.06
CA CYS A 159 -10.79 0.20 3.90
C CYS A 159 -9.84 1.27 3.35
N PRO A 160 -10.31 2.33 2.66
CA PRO A 160 -9.45 3.37 2.12
C PRO A 160 -8.98 4.33 3.22
N LEU A 161 -7.66 4.37 3.45
CA LEU A 161 -7.00 5.21 4.44
C LEU A 161 -6.38 6.47 3.85
N VAL A 162 -5.98 6.43 2.57
CA VAL A 162 -5.52 7.59 1.82
C VAL A 162 -6.29 7.67 0.52
N VAL A 163 -6.88 8.83 0.26
CA VAL A 163 -7.68 9.07 -0.94
C VAL A 163 -7.23 10.34 -1.67
N PRO A 164 -7.30 10.40 -3.01
CA PRO A 164 -6.99 11.60 -3.75
C PRO A 164 -8.19 12.56 -3.79
N PHE A 165 -7.92 13.85 -3.73
CA PHE A 165 -8.85 14.87 -4.19
C PHE A 165 -8.55 15.19 -5.65
N VAL A 166 -9.52 14.95 -6.51
CA VAL A 166 -9.38 15.09 -7.97
C VAL A 166 -10.24 16.25 -8.46
N GLN A 167 -9.64 17.17 -9.18
CA GLN A 167 -10.33 18.26 -9.88
C GLN A 167 -9.78 18.37 -11.30
N ASP A 168 -10.64 18.56 -12.28
CA ASP A 168 -10.26 18.65 -13.69
C ASP A 168 -9.40 17.46 -14.18
N HIS A 169 -9.77 16.25 -13.75
CA HIS A 169 -9.06 14.98 -14.03
C HIS A 169 -7.61 14.92 -13.51
N LYS A 170 -7.24 15.80 -12.57
CA LYS A 170 -5.91 15.82 -11.94
C LYS A 170 -6.03 15.70 -10.44
N VAL A 171 -5.11 14.95 -9.85
CA VAL A 171 -4.98 14.90 -8.40
C VAL A 171 -4.43 16.24 -7.91
N GLN A 172 -5.17 16.90 -7.03
CA GLN A 172 -4.79 18.17 -6.41
C GLN A 172 -4.07 17.98 -5.08
N CYS A 173 -4.50 17.00 -4.32
CA CYS A 173 -3.88 16.61 -3.06
C CYS A 173 -4.30 15.18 -2.68
N TYR A 174 -3.62 14.62 -1.69
CA TYR A 174 -3.95 13.35 -1.06
C TYR A 174 -4.42 13.60 0.36
N ILE A 175 -5.45 12.89 0.81
CA ILE A 175 -6.09 13.07 2.10
C ILE A 175 -5.84 11.83 2.95
N ASP A 176 -5.22 12.02 4.12
CA ASP A 176 -5.18 11.05 5.19
C ASP A 176 -6.55 11.08 5.90
N VAL A 177 -7.33 10.02 5.71
CA VAL A 177 -8.69 9.93 6.24
C VAL A 177 -8.70 9.77 7.76
N LEU A 178 -7.66 9.15 8.34
CA LEU A 178 -7.53 8.98 9.79
C LEU A 178 -7.21 10.30 10.49
N GLU A 179 -6.23 11.03 9.95
CA GLU A 179 -5.77 12.28 10.56
C GLU A 179 -6.58 13.51 10.11
N TYR A 180 -7.44 13.38 9.11
CA TYR A 180 -8.19 14.50 8.52
C TYR A 180 -7.27 15.60 8.02
N LYS A 181 -6.19 15.21 7.33
CA LYS A 181 -5.18 16.13 6.80
C LYS A 181 -5.00 15.93 5.31
N ALA A 182 -4.81 17.01 4.59
CA ALA A 182 -4.55 17.00 3.16
C ALA A 182 -3.14 17.48 2.84
N PHE A 183 -2.50 16.82 1.86
CA PHE A 183 -1.14 17.12 1.45
C PHE A 183 -1.06 17.20 -0.07
N ARG A 184 -0.48 18.28 -0.56
CA ARG A 184 -0.02 18.41 -1.95
C ARG A 184 1.44 18.01 -2.01
N TYR A 185 1.82 17.33 -3.07
CA TYR A 185 3.20 16.93 -3.27
C TYR A 185 3.88 17.85 -4.30
N GLU A 186 5.08 18.32 -3.97
CA GLU A 186 5.93 19.08 -4.86
C GLU A 186 7.33 18.46 -4.82
N ASN A 187 7.78 17.95 -5.97
CA ASN A 187 9.04 17.19 -6.06
C ASN A 187 9.15 16.06 -5.03
N GLY A 188 8.07 15.32 -4.82
CA GLY A 188 7.99 14.21 -3.88
C GLY A 188 7.95 14.60 -2.39
N LYS A 189 7.83 15.89 -2.08
CA LYS A 189 7.76 16.38 -0.69
C LYS A 189 6.33 16.80 -0.34
N PRO A 190 5.77 16.30 0.77
CA PRO A 190 4.44 16.69 1.21
C PRO A 190 4.42 18.13 1.72
N LYS A 191 3.43 18.89 1.27
CA LYS A 191 3.09 20.22 1.78
C LYS A 191 1.66 20.18 2.32
N PRO A 192 1.44 20.49 3.60
CA PRO A 192 0.07 20.58 4.14
C PRO A 192 -0.74 21.61 3.36
N VAL A 193 -1.98 21.27 3.06
CA VAL A 193 -2.95 22.16 2.43
C VAL A 193 -4.26 22.11 3.20
N PRO A 194 -5.12 23.13 3.12
CA PRO A 194 -6.46 23.05 3.68
C PRO A 194 -7.20 21.82 3.17
N LEU A 195 -7.98 21.19 4.05
CA LEU A 195 -8.80 20.05 3.67
C LEU A 195 -9.82 20.51 2.62
N PRO A 196 -9.86 19.91 1.43
CA PRO A 196 -10.82 20.26 0.41
C PRO A 196 -12.23 19.84 0.81
N ASP A 197 -13.23 20.57 0.34
CA ASP A 197 -14.62 20.13 0.47
C ASP A 197 -14.89 18.91 -0.44
N MET A 198 -15.15 17.79 0.16
CA MET A 198 -15.54 16.54 -0.52
C MET A 198 -17.02 16.19 -0.28
N GLY A 199 -17.79 17.08 0.31
CA GLY A 199 -19.14 16.81 0.75
C GLY A 199 -19.19 15.64 1.74
N GLU A 200 -20.26 14.86 1.70
CA GLU A 200 -20.47 13.71 2.60
C GLU A 200 -19.50 12.53 2.37
N ARG A 201 -18.70 12.58 1.28
CA ARG A 201 -17.83 11.44 0.93
C ARG A 201 -16.75 11.18 1.97
N LEU A 202 -16.11 12.23 2.47
CA LEU A 202 -15.02 12.08 3.45
C LEU A 202 -15.55 11.55 4.79
N ASP A 203 -16.70 12.06 5.23
CA ASP A 203 -17.34 11.58 6.45
C ASP A 203 -17.81 10.14 6.31
N GLY A 204 -18.36 9.76 5.15
CA GLY A 204 -18.71 8.37 4.85
C GLY A 204 -17.50 7.42 4.87
N LEU A 205 -16.33 7.86 4.37
CA LEU A 205 -15.11 7.07 4.45
C LEU A 205 -14.63 6.89 5.89
N ARG A 206 -14.71 7.94 6.70
CA ARG A 206 -14.34 7.90 8.11
C ARG A 206 -15.28 7.00 8.92
N THR A 207 -16.58 7.09 8.67
CA THR A 207 -17.58 6.21 9.29
C THR A 207 -17.27 4.76 8.98
N ALA A 208 -16.96 4.42 7.72
CA ALA A 208 -16.58 3.06 7.34
C ALA A 208 -15.32 2.57 8.05
N ILE A 209 -14.34 3.46 8.32
CA ILE A 209 -13.16 3.10 9.13
C ILE A 209 -13.56 2.81 10.57
N TYR A 210 -14.45 3.61 11.16
CA TYR A 210 -14.92 3.40 12.54
C TYR A 210 -15.69 2.09 12.67
N GLU A 211 -16.55 1.77 11.70
CA GLU A 211 -17.26 0.51 11.62
C GLU A 211 -16.28 -0.68 11.53
N ALA A 212 -15.28 -0.59 10.65
CA ALA A 212 -14.25 -1.61 10.51
C ALA A 212 -13.45 -1.82 11.83
N VAL A 213 -13.18 -0.75 12.58
CA VAL A 213 -12.51 -0.83 13.88
C VAL A 213 -13.45 -1.42 14.93
N ALA A 214 -14.73 -1.04 14.93
CA ALA A 214 -15.73 -1.57 15.86
C ALA A 214 -15.87 -3.09 15.77
N GLU A 215 -15.72 -3.67 14.57
CA GLU A 215 -15.79 -5.12 14.36
C GLU A 215 -14.57 -5.89 14.89
N THR A 216 -13.49 -5.20 15.33
CA THR A 216 -12.25 -5.87 15.75
C THR A 216 -12.23 -6.35 17.19
N SER A 217 -13.10 -5.82 18.07
CA SER A 217 -13.21 -6.23 19.46
C SER A 217 -14.55 -5.83 20.08
N GLU A 218 -14.99 -6.54 21.11
CA GLU A 218 -16.21 -6.24 21.86
C GLU A 218 -16.19 -4.83 22.49
N GLU A 219 -15.03 -4.43 23.03
CA GLU A 219 -14.83 -3.10 23.62
C GLU A 219 -14.96 -1.99 22.56
N ALA A 220 -14.37 -2.17 21.37
CA ALA A 220 -14.48 -1.22 20.27
C ALA A 220 -15.93 -1.14 19.75
N PHE A 221 -16.64 -2.27 19.72
CA PHE A 221 -18.04 -2.34 19.34
C PHE A 221 -18.93 -1.54 20.28
N GLU A 222 -18.82 -1.78 21.61
CA GLU A 222 -19.58 -1.04 22.62
C GLU A 222 -19.32 0.46 22.54
N LYS A 223 -18.06 0.85 22.36
CA LYS A 223 -17.66 2.26 22.24
C LYS A 223 -18.29 2.94 21.02
N TYR A 224 -18.29 2.26 19.87
CA TYR A 224 -18.92 2.77 18.65
C TYR A 224 -20.42 2.99 18.82
N PHE A 225 -21.14 2.01 19.40
CA PHE A 225 -22.59 2.09 19.59
C PHE A 225 -23.00 3.03 20.73
N SER A 226 -22.14 3.32 21.69
CA SER A 226 -22.38 4.36 22.69
C SER A 226 -22.24 5.79 22.14
N GLY A 227 -21.70 5.94 20.90
CA GLY A 227 -21.46 7.23 20.26
C GLY A 227 -20.19 7.92 20.75
N GLU A 228 -19.32 7.20 21.46
CA GLU A 228 -18.02 7.73 21.87
C GLU A 228 -17.03 7.75 20.70
N ALA A 229 -16.28 8.84 20.59
CA ALA A 229 -15.25 8.95 19.55
C ALA A 229 -14.04 8.08 19.87
N PHE A 230 -13.50 7.39 18.85
CA PHE A 230 -12.21 6.71 18.98
C PHE A 230 -11.06 7.70 19.02
N THR A 231 -10.07 7.45 19.86
CA THR A 231 -8.79 8.14 19.82
C THR A 231 -7.96 7.69 18.62
N PRO A 232 -6.99 8.47 18.16
CA PRO A 232 -6.09 8.05 17.07
C PRO A 232 -5.36 6.74 17.36
N GLU A 233 -4.97 6.53 18.63
CA GLU A 233 -4.29 5.32 19.08
C GLU A 233 -5.20 4.09 19.00
N GLU A 234 -6.46 4.21 19.44
CA GLU A 234 -7.47 3.14 19.35
C GLU A 234 -7.74 2.77 17.90
N LEU A 235 -7.84 3.75 16.99
CA LEU A 235 -8.02 3.49 15.56
C LEU A 235 -6.83 2.70 14.99
N ILE A 236 -5.59 3.06 15.32
CA ILE A 236 -4.39 2.35 14.86
C ILE A 236 -4.36 0.93 15.40
N VAL A 237 -4.68 0.73 16.69
CA VAL A 237 -4.70 -0.59 17.33
C VAL A 237 -5.80 -1.46 16.70
N GLY A 238 -7.01 -0.94 16.55
CA GLY A 238 -8.13 -1.64 15.92
C GLY A 238 -7.82 -2.02 14.48
N LEU A 239 -7.36 -1.07 13.65
CA LEU A 239 -6.96 -1.34 12.27
C LEU A 239 -5.83 -2.38 12.19
N SER A 240 -4.83 -2.30 13.07
CA SER A 240 -3.74 -3.29 13.11
C SER A 240 -4.25 -4.69 13.45
N SER A 241 -5.22 -4.79 14.37
CA SER A 241 -5.89 -6.05 14.71
C SER A 241 -6.67 -6.60 13.52
N GLY A 242 -7.47 -5.74 12.87
CA GLY A 242 -8.26 -6.10 11.69
C GLY A 242 -7.40 -6.52 10.49
N VAL A 243 -6.27 -5.85 10.28
CA VAL A 243 -5.28 -6.22 9.25
C VAL A 243 -4.69 -7.60 9.53
N ARG A 244 -4.35 -7.88 10.76
CA ARG A 244 -3.76 -9.17 11.17
C ARG A 244 -4.77 -10.31 11.08
N SER A 245 -6.03 -10.08 11.45
CA SER A 245 -7.10 -11.06 11.34
C SER A 245 -7.64 -11.24 9.92
N GLY A 246 -7.34 -10.30 9.01
CA GLY A 246 -7.87 -10.29 7.65
C GLY A 246 -9.31 -9.73 7.55
N SER A 247 -9.79 -9.04 8.58
CA SER A 247 -11.07 -8.32 8.55
C SER A 247 -10.97 -6.90 8.01
N VAL A 248 -9.73 -6.37 7.82
CA VAL A 248 -9.47 -5.05 7.24
C VAL A 248 -8.39 -5.15 6.17
N TYR A 249 -8.67 -4.61 4.98
CA TYR A 249 -7.72 -4.48 3.88
C TYR A 249 -7.47 -3.00 3.59
N PRO A 250 -6.40 -2.41 4.16
CA PRO A 250 -6.09 -1.00 3.95
C PRO A 250 -5.82 -0.67 2.48
N VAL A 251 -6.40 0.41 1.99
CA VAL A 251 -6.14 0.94 0.65
C VAL A 251 -5.42 2.27 0.76
N TYR A 252 -4.25 2.34 0.17
CA TYR A 252 -3.46 3.53 -0.06
C TYR A 252 -3.43 3.86 -1.54
N CYS A 253 -3.09 5.09 -1.87
CA CYS A 253 -2.92 5.50 -3.25
C CYS A 253 -1.80 6.51 -3.41
N GLY A 254 -1.31 6.66 -4.64
CA GLY A 254 -0.24 7.59 -4.93
C GLY A 254 0.33 7.44 -6.33
N ALA A 255 1.51 8.01 -6.51
CA ALA A 255 2.24 7.94 -7.77
C ALA A 255 3.74 7.75 -7.50
N THR A 256 4.28 6.63 -7.92
CA THR A 256 5.68 6.27 -7.67
C THR A 256 6.68 7.11 -8.46
N GLN A 257 6.30 7.61 -9.64
CA GLN A 257 7.20 8.41 -10.48
C GLN A 257 7.39 9.84 -9.95
N THR A 258 6.34 10.41 -9.37
CA THR A 258 6.33 11.73 -8.75
C THR A 258 6.58 11.68 -7.24
N MET A 259 6.68 10.48 -6.66
CA MET A 259 6.83 10.24 -5.22
C MET A 259 5.65 10.72 -4.37
N ASP A 260 4.45 10.82 -4.97
CA ASP A 260 3.27 11.30 -4.27
C ASP A 260 2.70 10.23 -3.33
N ALA A 261 2.48 10.59 -2.08
CA ALA A 261 1.88 9.78 -1.00
C ALA A 261 2.61 8.46 -0.65
N ILE A 262 3.88 8.31 -1.06
CA ILE A 262 4.72 7.17 -0.69
C ILE A 262 5.04 7.17 0.81
N ASP A 263 5.25 8.33 1.39
CA ASP A 263 5.44 8.52 2.83
C ASP A 263 4.21 8.11 3.64
N MET A 264 2.99 8.36 3.14
CA MET A 264 1.75 7.93 3.77
C MET A 264 1.61 6.40 3.75
N LEU A 265 1.93 5.76 2.62
CA LEU A 265 1.98 4.30 2.54
C LEU A 265 3.00 3.73 3.52
N LEU A 266 4.23 4.27 3.52
CA LEU A 266 5.29 3.80 4.43
C LEU A 266 4.88 3.92 5.90
N LYS A 267 4.24 5.05 6.28
CA LYS A 267 3.68 5.27 7.60
C LYS A 267 2.64 4.19 7.96
N GLY A 268 1.73 3.88 7.06
CA GLY A 268 0.70 2.85 7.26
C GLY A 268 1.29 1.45 7.41
N LEU A 269 2.26 1.08 6.58
CA LEU A 269 2.97 -0.19 6.68
C LEU A 269 3.70 -0.32 8.02
N MET A 270 4.34 0.76 8.50
CA MET A 270 5.02 0.77 9.79
C MET A 270 4.07 0.61 10.98
N TRP A 271 2.86 1.09 10.88
CA TRP A 271 1.88 1.02 11.97
C TRP A 271 1.11 -0.30 12.00
N MET A 272 0.70 -0.82 10.85
CA MET A 272 -0.29 -1.89 10.78
C MET A 272 0.24 -3.21 10.24
N ALA A 273 1.34 -3.21 9.45
CA ALA A 273 1.88 -4.46 8.92
C ALA A 273 2.45 -5.31 10.07
N PRO A 274 2.10 -6.60 10.16
CA PRO A 274 2.64 -7.51 11.13
C PRO A 274 4.16 -7.55 11.12
N THR A 275 4.75 -7.74 12.31
CA THR A 275 6.18 -7.99 12.46
C THR A 275 6.49 -9.49 12.29
N ALA A 276 7.78 -9.83 12.24
CA ALA A 276 8.24 -11.22 12.14
C ALA A 276 8.17 -11.99 13.49
N ALA A 277 7.66 -11.34 14.56
CA ALA A 277 7.49 -11.92 15.88
C ALA A 277 6.20 -12.75 15.97
#